data_97917cb410579f6d21748829c49d83a7
#
_entry.id   97917cb410579f6d21748829c49d83a7
#
_cell.length_a   1.000
_cell.length_b   1.000
_cell.length_c   1.000
_cell.angle_alpha   90.00
_cell.angle_beta   90.00
_cell.angle_gamma   90.00
#
_symmetry.space_group_name_H-M   'P 1'
#
loop_
_entity.id
_entity.type
_entity.pdbx_description
1 polymer ?
#
loop_
_entity_poly.entity_id
_entity_poly.type
_entity_poly.pdbx_seq_one_letter_code
_entity_poly.pdbx_strand_id
1 'polypeptide(L)'
;MDDWRNWLEYLKHLDLDSIQWTLQSYSQWGPLPGILLPFTESFLPFLPLILIIAANANIYGLGLGFLFSWLGVTAGAVCVFWISRTLGRNVKGRLEKRFPKSERFFNWVERKGFTPLFLLACFPFTPSVVITIVSGLSKVPFHTFLLATLLGKAVMIFCISLISFDIGNLVDEPWRIFVSITAVLVMWFGGKRLESRYQVNG
;
A
#
# COMPACT_ATOMS: atom_id res chain seq x y z
N MET A 1 39.83 -16.21 4.32
CA MET A 1 38.82 -16.16 3.25
C MET A 1 37.48 -16.79 3.69
N ASP A 2 37.24 -16.85 5.03
CA ASP A 2 36.11 -17.58 5.65
C ASP A 2 35.11 -16.71 6.36
N ASP A 3 35.28 -15.38 6.30
CA ASP A 3 34.38 -14.43 6.99
C ASP A 3 32.93 -14.41 6.46
N TRP A 4 32.74 -14.64 5.17
CA TRP A 4 31.41 -14.63 4.57
C TRP A 4 30.58 -15.89 4.92
N ARG A 5 31.23 -17.03 5.18
CA ARG A 5 30.55 -18.25 5.64
C ARG A 5 30.07 -18.11 7.07
N ASN A 6 30.87 -17.50 7.92
CA ASN A 6 30.48 -17.18 9.29
C ASN A 6 29.31 -16.18 9.32
N TRP A 7 29.29 -15.20 8.43
CA TRP A 7 28.14 -14.30 8.26
C TRP A 7 26.88 -15.01 7.77
N LEU A 8 27.00 -15.98 6.87
CA LEU A 8 25.87 -16.80 6.43
C LEU A 8 25.38 -17.76 7.50
N GLU A 9 26.27 -18.30 8.33
CA GLU A 9 25.88 -19.07 9.51
C GLU A 9 25.25 -18.19 10.59
N TYR A 10 25.77 -16.99 10.83
CA TYR A 10 25.13 -16.01 11.69
C TYR A 10 23.73 -15.59 11.19
N LEU A 11 23.55 -15.45 9.89
CA LEU A 11 22.25 -15.18 9.29
C LEU A 11 21.29 -16.39 9.33
N LYS A 12 21.82 -17.61 9.30
CA LYS A 12 21.05 -18.86 9.52
C LYS A 12 20.68 -19.08 10.99
N HIS A 13 21.51 -18.59 11.91
CA HIS A 13 21.25 -18.58 13.36
C HIS A 13 20.56 -17.29 13.85
N LEU A 14 20.18 -16.35 12.97
CA LEU A 14 19.10 -15.43 13.24
C LEU A 14 17.84 -16.28 13.39
N ASP A 15 17.73 -16.77 14.58
CA ASP A 15 16.79 -17.60 15.28
C ASP A 15 15.46 -17.72 14.50
N LEU A 16 15.36 -18.68 13.60
CA LEU A 16 14.08 -19.10 13.05
C LEU A 16 13.08 -19.38 14.20
N ASP A 17 13.58 -19.86 15.33
CA ASP A 17 12.79 -20.08 16.54
C ASP A 17 12.34 -18.77 17.19
N SER A 18 13.18 -17.73 17.24
CA SER A 18 12.79 -16.40 17.72
C SER A 18 11.79 -15.72 16.78
N ILE A 19 11.96 -15.89 15.47
CA ILE A 19 11.02 -15.42 14.47
C ILE A 19 9.70 -16.18 14.61
N GLN A 20 9.73 -17.50 14.71
CA GLN A 20 8.53 -18.32 14.91
C GLN A 20 7.83 -18.00 16.23
N TRP A 21 8.56 -17.80 17.31
CA TRP A 21 8.00 -17.41 18.59
C TRP A 21 7.36 -16.02 18.52
N THR A 22 8.01 -15.07 17.87
CA THR A 22 7.46 -13.74 17.63
C THR A 22 6.20 -13.81 16.76
N LEU A 23 6.22 -14.62 15.71
CA LEU A 23 5.07 -14.84 14.82
C LEU A 23 3.89 -15.50 15.56
N GLN A 24 4.17 -16.50 16.40
CA GLN A 24 3.16 -17.16 17.25
C GLN A 24 2.58 -16.20 18.30
N SER A 25 3.43 -15.42 18.96
CA SER A 25 3.00 -14.40 19.90
C SER A 25 2.14 -13.34 19.22
N TYR A 26 2.52 -12.95 17.98
CA TYR A 26 1.78 -12.00 17.16
C TYR A 26 0.37 -12.52 16.84
N SER A 27 0.23 -13.83 16.55
CA SER A 27 -1.07 -14.45 16.26
C SER A 27 -1.96 -14.59 17.50
N GLN A 28 -1.39 -14.67 18.70
CA GLN A 28 -2.17 -14.77 19.95
C GLN A 28 -3.00 -13.51 20.25
N TRP A 29 -2.57 -12.35 19.75
CA TRP A 29 -3.32 -11.09 19.88
C TRP A 29 -4.46 -11.01 18.84
N GLY A 30 -4.73 -12.11 18.13
CA GLY A 30 -5.79 -12.19 17.13
C GLY A 30 -5.56 -11.27 15.91
N PRO A 31 -6.61 -10.67 15.34
CA PRO A 31 -6.51 -9.83 14.15
C PRO A 31 -5.93 -8.43 14.42
N LEU A 32 -5.81 -8.01 15.68
CA LEU A 32 -5.44 -6.64 16.04
C LEU A 32 -4.09 -6.20 15.48
N PRO A 33 -2.98 -6.94 15.66
CA PRO A 33 -1.69 -6.53 15.11
C PRO A 33 -1.72 -6.48 13.57
N GLY A 34 -2.42 -7.43 12.94
CA GLY A 34 -2.57 -7.51 11.48
C GLY A 34 -3.27 -6.29 10.88
N ILE A 35 -4.12 -5.61 11.64
CA ILE A 35 -4.81 -4.38 11.22
C ILE A 35 -4.05 -3.14 11.68
N LEU A 36 -3.58 -3.11 12.94
CA LEU A 36 -2.98 -1.93 13.53
C LEU A 36 -1.63 -1.54 12.90
N LEU A 37 -0.79 -2.52 12.53
CA LEU A 37 0.49 -2.22 11.90
C LEU A 37 0.33 -1.55 10.52
N PRO A 38 -0.49 -2.09 9.59
CA PRO A 38 -0.76 -1.40 8.33
C PRO A 38 -1.47 -0.05 8.52
N PHE A 39 -2.31 0.08 9.55
CA PHE A 39 -2.94 1.34 9.93
C PHE A 39 -1.90 2.38 10.33
N THR A 40 -0.96 2.00 11.20
CA THR A 40 0.10 2.87 11.71
C THR A 40 1.05 3.33 10.61
N GLU A 41 1.34 2.47 9.61
CA GLU A 41 2.15 2.81 8.43
C GLU A 41 1.59 4.02 7.69
N SER A 42 0.27 4.16 7.64
CA SER A 42 -0.37 5.31 6.99
C SER A 42 -0.01 6.67 7.61
N PHE A 43 0.51 6.68 8.83
CA PHE A 43 1.01 7.88 9.51
C PHE A 43 2.55 7.97 9.49
N LEU A 44 3.21 6.82 9.41
CA LEU A 44 4.65 6.68 9.53
C LEU A 44 5.25 6.10 8.23
N PRO A 45 5.53 6.97 7.23
CA PRO A 45 5.93 6.53 5.88
C PRO A 45 7.29 5.83 5.81
N PHE A 46 8.03 5.75 6.90
CA PHE A 46 9.28 5.00 7.00
C PHE A 46 9.08 3.52 7.32
N LEU A 47 7.87 3.10 7.71
CA LEU A 47 7.56 1.68 7.91
C LEU A 47 7.43 0.99 6.55
N PRO A 48 8.13 -0.14 6.35
CA PRO A 48 8.09 -0.84 5.07
C PRO A 48 6.78 -1.64 4.93
N LEU A 49 5.76 -1.03 4.34
CA LEU A 49 4.45 -1.65 4.13
C LEU A 49 4.52 -3.04 3.49
N ILE A 50 5.44 -3.23 2.53
CA ILE A 50 5.64 -4.52 1.86
C ILE A 50 5.96 -5.63 2.87
N LEU A 51 6.84 -5.36 3.84
CA LEU A 51 7.20 -6.34 4.88
C LEU A 51 6.03 -6.63 5.81
N ILE A 52 5.23 -5.62 6.15
CA ILE A 52 4.03 -5.80 6.99
C ILE A 52 3.00 -6.68 6.28
N ILE A 53 2.76 -6.44 4.98
CA ILE A 53 1.84 -7.25 4.18
C ILE A 53 2.35 -8.69 4.05
N ALA A 54 3.64 -8.86 3.78
CA ALA A 54 4.27 -10.17 3.68
C ALA A 54 4.16 -10.95 5.01
N ALA A 55 4.43 -10.29 6.14
CA ALA A 55 4.26 -10.89 7.46
C ALA A 55 2.81 -11.30 7.70
N ASN A 56 1.85 -10.42 7.43
CA ASN A 56 0.43 -10.73 7.59
C ASN A 56 -0.02 -11.92 6.71
N ALA A 57 0.45 -11.99 5.45
CA ALA A 57 0.13 -13.09 4.55
C ALA A 57 0.65 -14.43 5.07
N ASN A 58 1.84 -14.45 5.67
CA ASN A 58 2.45 -15.68 6.21
C ASN A 58 1.90 -16.06 7.60
N ILE A 59 1.52 -15.10 8.44
CA ILE A 59 1.00 -15.35 9.79
C ILE A 59 -0.47 -15.77 9.75
N TYR A 60 -1.30 -15.02 9.04
CA TYR A 60 -2.76 -15.21 9.01
C TYR A 60 -3.25 -15.97 7.77
N GLY A 61 -2.33 -16.36 6.88
CA GLY A 61 -2.67 -16.92 5.57
C GLY A 61 -3.04 -15.85 4.54
N LEU A 62 -3.08 -16.25 3.27
CA LEU A 62 -3.31 -15.36 2.14
C LEU A 62 -4.59 -14.52 2.29
N GLY A 63 -5.72 -15.16 2.64
CA GLY A 63 -7.02 -14.50 2.69
C GLY A 63 -7.16 -13.50 3.83
N LEU A 64 -6.91 -13.94 5.05
CA LEU A 64 -7.02 -13.08 6.24
C LEU A 64 -5.89 -12.06 6.30
N GLY A 65 -4.66 -12.43 5.93
CA GLY A 65 -3.53 -11.50 5.85
C GLY A 65 -3.77 -10.36 4.88
N PHE A 66 -4.32 -10.68 3.70
CA PHE A 66 -4.79 -9.68 2.75
C PHE A 66 -5.86 -8.77 3.36
N LEU A 67 -6.91 -9.37 3.96
CA LEU A 67 -8.05 -8.62 4.49
C LEU A 67 -7.64 -7.66 5.62
N PHE A 68 -6.82 -8.13 6.57
CA PHE A 68 -6.36 -7.33 7.70
C PHE A 68 -5.45 -6.19 7.23
N SER A 69 -4.53 -6.46 6.31
CA SER A 69 -3.68 -5.44 5.72
C SER A 69 -4.50 -4.38 4.95
N TRP A 70 -5.47 -4.83 4.17
CA TRP A 70 -6.33 -3.94 3.38
C TRP A 70 -7.20 -3.04 4.26
N LEU A 71 -7.82 -3.61 5.31
CA LEU A 71 -8.61 -2.84 6.27
C LEU A 71 -7.75 -1.83 7.02
N GLY A 72 -6.58 -2.24 7.51
CA GLY A 72 -5.67 -1.37 8.23
C GLY A 72 -5.20 -0.18 7.40
N VAL A 73 -4.65 -0.45 6.20
CA VAL A 73 -4.17 0.62 5.29
C VAL A 73 -5.30 1.56 4.88
N THR A 74 -6.49 1.01 4.58
CA THR A 74 -7.63 1.83 4.15
C THR A 74 -8.13 2.72 5.30
N ALA A 75 -8.28 2.16 6.49
CA ALA A 75 -8.69 2.94 7.67
C ALA A 75 -7.69 4.06 7.97
N GLY A 76 -6.38 3.74 7.94
CA GLY A 76 -5.32 4.73 8.12
C GLY A 76 -5.36 5.84 7.06
N ALA A 77 -5.51 5.48 5.79
CA ALA A 77 -5.62 6.45 4.70
C ALA A 77 -6.84 7.37 4.87
N VAL A 78 -7.99 6.84 5.31
CA VAL A 78 -9.19 7.64 5.61
C VAL A 78 -8.91 8.64 6.74
N CYS A 79 -8.27 8.20 7.82
CA CYS A 79 -7.89 9.09 8.92
C CYS A 79 -6.95 10.21 8.46
N VAL A 80 -5.87 9.88 7.73
CA VAL A 80 -4.92 10.86 7.20
C VAL A 80 -5.60 11.82 6.23
N PHE A 81 -6.51 11.33 5.38
CA PHE A 81 -7.29 12.18 4.47
C PHE A 81 -8.09 13.23 5.24
N TRP A 82 -8.84 12.82 6.25
CA TRP A 82 -9.68 13.74 7.04
C TRP A 82 -8.84 14.73 7.85
N ILE A 83 -7.75 14.27 8.46
CA ILE A 83 -6.80 15.15 9.14
C ILE A 83 -6.26 16.21 8.16
N SER A 84 -5.83 15.78 6.98
CA SER A 84 -5.34 16.69 5.94
C SER A 84 -6.43 17.64 5.42
N ARG A 85 -7.67 17.17 5.29
CA ARG A 85 -8.82 17.96 4.86
C ARG A 85 -9.17 19.07 5.86
N THR A 86 -9.13 18.76 7.15
CA THR A 86 -9.43 19.74 8.22
C THR A 86 -8.32 20.76 8.42
N LEU A 87 -7.07 20.31 8.33
CA LEU A 87 -5.90 21.20 8.46
C LEU A 87 -5.60 22.01 7.19
N GLY A 88 -6.18 21.61 6.07
CA GLY A 88 -5.67 21.91 4.72
C GLY A 88 -5.83 23.31 4.21
N ARG A 89 -6.72 24.14 4.75
CA ARG A 89 -6.95 25.49 4.21
C ARG A 89 -5.72 26.39 4.27
N ASN A 90 -4.92 26.25 5.35
CA ASN A 90 -3.73 27.05 5.55
C ASN A 90 -2.45 26.39 5.04
N VAL A 91 -2.46 25.05 4.93
CA VAL A 91 -1.28 24.25 4.58
C VAL A 91 -1.08 24.19 3.06
N LYS A 92 -2.14 24.08 2.26
CA LYS A 92 -2.06 24.00 0.80
C LYS A 92 -1.32 25.22 0.23
N GLY A 93 -1.70 26.44 0.62
CA GLY A 93 -1.06 27.66 0.13
C GLY A 93 0.42 27.82 0.55
N ARG A 94 0.79 27.30 1.72
CA ARG A 94 2.21 27.28 2.14
C ARG A 94 3.01 26.23 1.36
N LEU A 95 2.42 25.09 1.08
CA LEU A 95 3.05 23.99 0.33
C LEU A 95 3.30 24.38 -1.12
N GLU A 96 2.32 25.01 -1.79
CA GLU A 96 2.45 25.53 -3.15
C GLU A 96 3.54 26.59 -3.28
N LYS A 97 3.62 27.51 -2.30
CA LYS A 97 4.67 28.52 -2.26
C LYS A 97 6.08 27.92 -2.07
N ARG A 98 6.20 26.87 -1.26
CA ARG A 98 7.49 26.25 -0.94
C ARG A 98 7.94 25.23 -1.99
N PHE A 99 6.99 24.60 -2.69
CA PHE A 99 7.23 23.58 -3.71
C PHE A 99 6.37 23.84 -4.95
N PRO A 100 6.80 24.72 -5.88
CA PRO A 100 5.99 25.07 -7.06
C PRO A 100 5.62 23.88 -7.95
N LYS A 101 6.42 22.80 -7.92
CA LYS A 101 6.11 21.56 -8.65
C LYS A 101 4.89 20.82 -8.09
N SER A 102 4.52 21.06 -6.84
CA SER A 102 3.35 20.43 -6.21
C SER A 102 2.04 20.94 -6.81
N GLU A 103 2.00 22.17 -7.30
CA GLU A 103 0.83 22.74 -7.97
C GLU A 103 0.38 21.92 -9.18
N ARG A 104 1.34 21.47 -10.01
CA ARG A 104 1.02 20.59 -11.15
C ARG A 104 0.42 19.27 -10.72
N PHE A 105 0.90 18.71 -9.63
CA PHE A 105 0.41 17.47 -9.07
C PHE A 105 -1.00 17.65 -8.47
N PHE A 106 -1.25 18.73 -7.72
CA PHE A 106 -2.58 19.07 -7.23
C PHE A 106 -3.57 19.24 -8.37
N ASN A 107 -3.20 20.01 -9.41
CA ASN A 107 -4.06 20.25 -10.57
C ASN A 107 -4.36 18.96 -11.34
N TRP A 108 -3.38 18.06 -11.47
CA TRP A 108 -3.58 16.76 -12.12
C TRP A 108 -4.56 15.88 -11.34
N VAL A 109 -4.40 15.79 -10.01
CA VAL A 109 -5.28 15.04 -9.13
C VAL A 109 -6.68 15.66 -9.10
N GLU A 110 -6.80 17.00 -9.05
CA GLU A 110 -8.09 17.69 -9.03
C GLU A 110 -8.86 17.54 -10.34
N ARG A 111 -8.17 17.57 -11.49
CA ARG A 111 -8.81 17.47 -12.82
C ARG A 111 -9.27 16.06 -13.15
N LYS A 112 -8.43 15.05 -12.86
CA LYS A 112 -8.70 13.66 -13.26
C LYS A 112 -9.25 12.79 -12.12
N GLY A 113 -9.20 13.26 -10.88
CA GLY A 113 -9.79 12.65 -9.69
C GLY A 113 -9.40 11.18 -9.49
N PHE A 114 -10.26 10.25 -9.93
CA PHE A 114 -10.13 8.83 -9.66
C PHE A 114 -8.87 8.19 -10.25
N THR A 115 -8.59 8.40 -11.54
CA THR A 115 -7.53 7.67 -12.27
C THR A 115 -6.13 7.86 -11.68
N PRO A 116 -5.64 9.11 -11.43
CA PRO A 116 -4.33 9.29 -10.84
C PRO A 116 -4.24 8.69 -9.44
N LEU A 117 -5.28 8.81 -8.62
CA LEU A 117 -5.28 8.27 -7.27
C LEU A 117 -5.26 6.75 -7.26
N PHE A 118 -6.05 6.13 -8.13
CA PHE A 118 -6.09 4.68 -8.30
C PHE A 118 -4.75 4.13 -8.76
N LEU A 119 -4.16 4.71 -9.83
CA LEU A 119 -2.88 4.26 -10.34
C LEU A 119 -1.77 4.39 -9.29
N LEU A 120 -1.69 5.54 -8.62
CA LEU A 120 -0.70 5.76 -7.58
C LEU A 120 -0.90 4.82 -6.38
N ALA A 121 -2.16 4.48 -6.04
CA ALA A 121 -2.46 3.54 -4.96
C ALA A 121 -2.11 2.08 -5.32
N CYS A 122 -2.04 1.72 -6.61
CA CYS A 122 -1.59 0.40 -7.06
C CYS A 122 -0.08 0.21 -6.94
N PHE A 123 0.71 1.28 -6.95
CA PHE A 123 2.18 1.18 -6.90
C PHE A 123 2.70 1.14 -5.46
N PRO A 124 3.45 0.09 -5.08
CA PRO A 124 3.95 -0.07 -3.72
C PRO A 124 5.05 0.93 -3.35
N PHE A 125 5.75 1.49 -4.34
CA PHE A 125 6.87 2.42 -4.12
C PHE A 125 6.43 3.88 -3.99
N THR A 126 5.15 4.17 -4.24
CA THR A 126 4.65 5.54 -4.07
C THR A 126 4.33 5.78 -2.60
N PRO A 127 4.88 6.83 -1.96
CA PRO A 127 4.57 7.12 -0.57
C PRO A 127 3.07 7.37 -0.37
N SER A 128 2.36 6.39 0.18
CA SER A 128 0.90 6.40 0.39
C SER A 128 0.44 7.66 1.11
N VAL A 129 1.21 8.08 2.11
CA VAL A 129 0.95 9.26 2.92
C VAL A 129 0.89 10.54 2.09
N VAL A 130 1.83 10.70 1.14
CA VAL A 130 1.87 11.89 0.26
C VAL A 130 0.62 11.97 -0.60
N ILE A 131 0.22 10.84 -1.22
CA ILE A 131 -0.99 10.79 -2.05
C ILE A 131 -2.22 11.14 -1.22
N THR A 132 -2.32 10.57 -0.02
CA THR A 132 -3.44 10.78 0.89
C THR A 132 -3.51 12.23 1.36
N ILE A 133 -2.38 12.83 1.76
CA ILE A 133 -2.29 14.23 2.16
C ILE A 133 -2.70 15.15 1.01
N VAL A 134 -2.13 14.94 -0.19
CA VAL A 134 -2.48 15.75 -1.36
C VAL A 134 -3.96 15.63 -1.69
N SER A 135 -4.53 14.43 -1.63
CA SER A 135 -5.98 14.21 -1.85
C SER A 135 -6.82 14.92 -0.81
N GLY A 136 -6.41 14.89 0.46
CA GLY A 136 -7.09 15.62 1.54
C GLY A 136 -7.03 17.14 1.38
N LEU A 137 -5.88 17.68 0.94
CA LEU A 137 -5.68 19.10 0.68
C LEU A 137 -6.34 19.59 -0.62
N SER A 138 -6.61 18.67 -1.55
CA SER A 138 -7.22 18.95 -2.85
C SER A 138 -8.75 19.05 -2.77
N LYS A 139 -9.38 19.53 -3.84
CA LYS A 139 -10.85 19.58 -3.97
C LYS A 139 -11.46 18.22 -4.33
N VAL A 140 -10.70 17.14 -4.28
CA VAL A 140 -11.18 15.78 -4.61
C VAL A 140 -12.29 15.37 -3.64
N PRO A 141 -13.46 14.89 -4.14
CA PRO A 141 -14.51 14.39 -3.29
C PRO A 141 -14.07 13.15 -2.51
N PHE A 142 -14.53 13.01 -1.27
CA PHE A 142 -14.15 11.88 -0.40
C PHE A 142 -14.46 10.51 -1.04
N HIS A 143 -15.64 10.37 -1.68
CA HIS A 143 -16.02 9.11 -2.32
C HIS A 143 -15.08 8.72 -3.46
N THR A 144 -14.59 9.68 -4.25
CA THR A 144 -13.61 9.43 -5.32
C THR A 144 -12.28 8.96 -4.75
N PHE A 145 -11.79 9.63 -3.70
CA PHE A 145 -10.59 9.20 -2.97
C PHE A 145 -10.76 7.80 -2.38
N LEU A 146 -11.88 7.57 -1.69
CA LEU A 146 -12.16 6.30 -1.02
C LEU A 146 -12.19 5.13 -2.02
N LEU A 147 -12.94 5.26 -3.11
CA LEU A 147 -13.03 4.23 -4.14
C LEU A 147 -11.68 3.97 -4.82
N ALA A 148 -10.94 5.01 -5.16
CA ALA A 148 -9.61 4.87 -5.75
C ALA A 148 -8.63 4.16 -4.81
N THR A 149 -8.66 4.52 -3.52
CA THR A 149 -7.81 3.92 -2.50
C THR A 149 -8.21 2.48 -2.21
N LEU A 150 -9.49 2.20 -2.01
CA LEU A 150 -10.00 0.84 -1.77
C LEU A 150 -9.57 -0.11 -2.89
N LEU A 151 -9.84 0.26 -4.13
CA LEU A 151 -9.53 -0.59 -5.28
C LEU A 151 -8.03 -0.67 -5.54
N GLY A 152 -7.31 0.45 -5.53
CA GLY A 152 -5.87 0.47 -5.79
C GLY A 152 -5.07 -0.29 -4.73
N LYS A 153 -5.40 -0.08 -3.45
CA LYS A 153 -4.76 -0.80 -2.36
C LYS A 153 -5.12 -2.28 -2.32
N ALA A 154 -6.38 -2.63 -2.64
CA ALA A 154 -6.78 -4.04 -2.73
C ALA A 154 -5.86 -4.81 -3.66
N VAL A 155 -5.56 -4.24 -4.81
CA VAL A 155 -4.70 -4.86 -5.81
C VAL A 155 -3.26 -4.92 -5.42
N MET A 156 -2.73 -3.80 -4.97
CA MET A 156 -1.35 -3.76 -4.51
C MET A 156 -1.12 -4.81 -3.40
N ILE A 157 -1.99 -4.81 -2.37
CA ILE A 157 -1.89 -5.72 -1.23
C ILE A 157 -2.09 -7.16 -1.68
N PHE A 158 -3.06 -7.43 -2.57
CA PHE A 158 -3.29 -8.78 -3.09
C PHE A 158 -2.06 -9.31 -3.84
N CYS A 159 -1.48 -8.52 -4.74
CA CYS A 159 -0.26 -8.91 -5.47
C CYS A 159 0.91 -9.19 -4.52
N ILE A 160 1.14 -8.30 -3.54
CA ILE A 160 2.22 -8.49 -2.56
C ILE A 160 1.96 -9.72 -1.70
N SER A 161 0.73 -9.90 -1.20
CA SER A 161 0.36 -11.07 -0.39
C SER A 161 0.55 -12.36 -1.16
N LEU A 162 0.14 -12.40 -2.45
CA LEU A 162 0.25 -13.58 -3.30
C LEU A 162 1.71 -13.96 -3.57
N ILE A 163 2.57 -12.96 -3.81
CA ILE A 163 4.00 -13.19 -4.06
C ILE A 163 4.72 -13.58 -2.77
N SER A 164 4.35 -12.95 -1.64
CA SER A 164 5.04 -13.13 -0.36
C SER A 164 4.58 -14.36 0.42
N PHE A 165 3.38 -14.87 0.11
CA PHE A 165 2.85 -16.05 0.78
C PHE A 165 3.65 -17.28 0.36
N ASP A 166 4.26 -17.92 1.35
CA ASP A 166 5.04 -19.15 1.16
C ASP A 166 6.14 -19.01 0.07
N ILE A 167 7.03 -18.05 0.28
CA ILE A 167 8.12 -17.73 -0.65
C ILE A 167 8.99 -18.96 -0.95
N GLY A 168 9.10 -19.91 -0.01
CA GLY A 168 9.86 -21.16 -0.20
C GLY A 168 9.35 -21.99 -1.37
N ASN A 169 8.06 -22.00 -1.63
CA ASN A 169 7.41 -22.76 -2.70
C ASN A 169 7.12 -21.91 -3.95
N LEU A 170 7.58 -20.66 -3.99
CA LEU A 170 7.33 -19.76 -5.14
C LEU A 170 7.94 -20.30 -6.44
N VAL A 171 9.07 -21.02 -6.35
CA VAL A 171 9.73 -21.65 -7.51
C VAL A 171 8.92 -22.81 -8.06
N ASP A 172 8.20 -23.52 -7.20
CA ASP A 172 7.38 -24.68 -7.57
C ASP A 172 5.99 -24.26 -8.09
N GLU A 173 5.57 -23.01 -7.82
CA GLU A 173 4.27 -22.49 -8.22
C GLU A 173 4.38 -21.18 -9.03
N PRO A 174 4.96 -21.21 -10.24
CA PRO A 174 5.19 -20.00 -11.05
C PRO A 174 3.90 -19.29 -11.49
N TRP A 175 2.74 -19.98 -11.42
CA TRP A 175 1.43 -19.40 -11.74
C TRP A 175 1.08 -18.16 -10.89
N ARG A 176 1.60 -18.08 -9.64
CA ARG A 176 1.38 -16.93 -8.74
C ARG A 176 1.98 -15.65 -9.32
N ILE A 177 3.15 -15.76 -9.93
CA ILE A 177 3.80 -14.64 -10.62
C ILE A 177 2.97 -14.21 -11.83
N PHE A 178 2.49 -15.20 -12.62
CA PHE A 178 1.63 -14.91 -13.78
C PHE A 178 0.31 -14.24 -13.38
N VAL A 179 -0.34 -14.69 -12.32
CA VAL A 179 -1.57 -14.06 -11.80
C VAL A 179 -1.30 -12.63 -11.33
N SER A 180 -0.20 -12.40 -10.61
CA SER A 180 0.17 -11.05 -10.15
C SER A 180 0.47 -10.10 -11.31
N ILE A 181 1.23 -10.54 -12.31
CA ILE A 181 1.52 -9.77 -13.51
C ILE A 181 0.21 -9.49 -14.29
N THR A 182 -0.64 -10.50 -14.44
CA THR A 182 -1.92 -10.36 -15.14
C THR A 182 -2.83 -9.37 -14.41
N ALA A 183 -2.91 -9.43 -13.08
CA ALA A 183 -3.68 -8.49 -12.27
C ALA A 183 -3.19 -7.04 -12.47
N VAL A 184 -1.89 -6.81 -12.45
CA VAL A 184 -1.29 -5.50 -12.71
C VAL A 184 -1.60 -5.02 -14.13
N LEU A 185 -1.50 -5.90 -15.14
CA LEU A 185 -1.81 -5.56 -16.54
C LEU A 185 -3.29 -5.23 -16.75
N VAL A 186 -4.20 -6.08 -16.22
CA VAL A 186 -5.66 -5.85 -16.31
C VAL A 186 -6.03 -4.50 -15.72
N MET A 187 -5.38 -4.11 -14.64
CA MET A 187 -5.62 -2.83 -14.03
C MET A 187 -5.02 -1.65 -14.76
N TRP A 188 -3.84 -1.82 -15.31
CA TRP A 188 -3.26 -0.83 -16.21
C TRP A 188 -4.21 -0.54 -17.37
N PHE A 189 -4.68 -1.61 -18.06
CA PHE A 189 -5.62 -1.46 -19.18
C PHE A 189 -6.99 -0.95 -18.72
N GLY A 190 -7.51 -1.42 -17.59
CA GLY A 190 -8.76 -0.97 -16.99
C GLY A 190 -8.70 0.51 -16.60
N GLY A 191 -7.64 0.94 -15.93
CA GLY A 191 -7.40 2.34 -15.58
C GLY A 191 -7.30 3.25 -16.80
N LYS A 192 -6.58 2.82 -17.83
CA LYS A 192 -6.44 3.55 -19.09
C LYS A 192 -7.76 3.66 -19.86
N ARG A 193 -8.59 2.60 -19.81
CA ARG A 193 -9.90 2.60 -20.48
C ARG A 193 -10.92 3.44 -19.73
N LEU A 194 -10.87 3.49 -18.40
CA LEU A 194 -11.68 4.40 -17.59
C LEU A 194 -11.29 5.86 -17.85
N GLU A 195 -10.00 6.16 -17.93
CA GLU A 195 -9.52 7.51 -18.26
C GLU A 195 -10.07 8.00 -19.59
N SER A 196 -10.07 7.14 -20.64
CA SER A 196 -10.59 7.50 -21.97
C SER A 196 -12.09 7.77 -21.98
N ARG A 197 -12.87 7.11 -21.10
CA ARG A 197 -14.32 7.36 -20.99
C ARG A 197 -14.66 8.65 -20.23
N TYR A 198 -13.81 9.03 -19.24
CA TYR A 198 -14.04 10.27 -18.48
C TYR A 198 -13.48 11.52 -19.19
N GLN A 199 -12.58 11.39 -20.16
CA GLN A 199 -12.10 12.51 -20.96
C GLN A 199 -13.09 12.97 -22.07
N VAL A 200 -14.07 12.16 -22.41
CA VAL A 200 -15.06 12.48 -23.48
C VAL A 200 -16.19 13.38 -22.96
N ASN A 201 -16.33 13.56 -21.63
CA ASN A 201 -17.42 14.32 -20.99
C ASN A 201 -16.95 15.57 -20.21
N GLY A 202 -15.77 16.13 -20.56
CA GLY A 202 -15.25 17.35 -19.91
C GLY A 202 -14.85 18.42 -20.93
#